data_c369c8eac056b48f7589e749db229b1d
#
_entry.id   c369c8eac056b48f7589e749db229b1d
#
_cell.length_a   1.000
_cell.length_b   1.000
_cell.length_c   1.000
_cell.angle_alpha   90.00
_cell.angle_beta   90.00
_cell.angle_gamma   90.00
#
_symmetry.space_group_name_H-M   'P 1'
#
loop_
_entity.id
_entity.type
_entity.pdbx_description
1 polymer ?
#
loop_
_entity_poly.entity_id
_entity_poly.type
_entity_poly.pdbx_seq_one_letter_code
_entity_poly.pdbx_strand_id
1 'polypeptide(L)'
;MSEPWKRKEVIGDATLYLGDCLEILPTLPKVDAVITDPPYGISFAAQPTKWQRLAGQSPEEWDDETIARLPDLLALGETKVVWGGNYYALPPSRGWLSWFKPDAPPSMASLELAWTNLDRNARQLSHSISATNGERVGHPTQKPLRVMVWTLDQVGRPNIVLDPFMGSGTTGVACAQLGRKFIGIEIEPKYFDIACERIDNAYRQARMFA
;
A
#
# COMPACT_ATOMS: atom_id res chain seq x y z
N MET A 1 19.46 11.01 -21.09
CA MET A 1 18.74 11.38 -19.85
C MET A 1 18.92 10.22 -18.89
N SER A 2 19.31 10.45 -17.65
CA SER A 2 19.40 9.38 -16.64
C SER A 2 17.99 8.87 -16.31
N GLU A 3 17.87 7.58 -16.01
CA GLU A 3 16.61 7.00 -15.54
C GLU A 3 16.21 7.62 -14.18
N PRO A 4 14.92 7.89 -13.92
CA PRO A 4 14.47 8.56 -12.69
C PRO A 4 14.41 7.61 -11.48
N TRP A 5 14.85 6.37 -11.62
CA TRP A 5 14.91 5.37 -10.55
C TRP A 5 16.33 4.93 -10.27
N LYS A 6 16.61 4.55 -9.03
CA LYS A 6 17.89 3.99 -8.60
C LYS A 6 18.04 2.51 -8.99
N ARG A 7 16.93 1.77 -8.98
CA ARG A 7 16.84 0.35 -9.30
C ARG A 7 15.45 0.01 -9.84
N LYS A 8 15.40 -0.94 -10.76
CA LYS A 8 14.16 -1.51 -11.31
C LYS A 8 14.24 -3.02 -11.28
N GLU A 9 13.19 -3.66 -10.79
CA GLU A 9 13.04 -5.12 -10.79
C GLU A 9 11.75 -5.53 -11.51
N VAL A 10 11.82 -6.66 -12.22
CA VAL A 10 10.65 -7.28 -12.87
C VAL A 10 10.51 -8.69 -12.32
N ILE A 11 9.40 -8.96 -11.64
CA ILE A 11 9.13 -10.21 -10.93
C ILE A 11 7.75 -10.71 -11.35
N GLY A 12 7.70 -11.73 -12.19
CA GLY A 12 6.44 -12.16 -12.82
C GLY A 12 5.80 -11.01 -13.61
N ASP A 13 4.56 -10.69 -13.31
CA ASP A 13 3.82 -9.56 -13.89
C ASP A 13 3.94 -8.26 -13.06
N ALA A 14 4.86 -8.22 -12.09
CA ALA A 14 5.13 -7.03 -11.29
C ALA A 14 6.39 -6.29 -11.78
N THR A 15 6.31 -4.95 -11.86
CA THR A 15 7.44 -4.06 -12.10
C THR A 15 7.61 -3.15 -10.90
N LEU A 16 8.77 -3.20 -10.26
CA LEU A 16 9.07 -2.47 -9.03
C LEU A 16 10.18 -1.45 -9.28
N TYR A 17 10.01 -0.25 -8.75
CA TYR A 17 10.97 0.84 -8.89
C TYR A 17 11.42 1.33 -7.51
N LEU A 18 12.73 1.42 -7.31
CA LEU A 18 13.34 2.09 -6.16
C LEU A 18 13.63 3.54 -6.51
N GLY A 19 12.95 4.49 -5.89
CA GLY A 19 13.14 5.91 -6.13
C GLY A 19 11.95 6.77 -5.69
N ASP A 20 12.03 8.06 -5.98
CA ASP A 20 10.95 8.99 -5.69
C ASP A 20 9.80 8.81 -6.68
N CYS A 21 8.60 8.59 -6.15
CA CYS A 21 7.40 8.41 -6.97
C CYS A 21 7.09 9.66 -7.82
N LEU A 22 7.40 10.86 -7.35
CA LEU A 22 7.17 12.11 -8.10
C LEU A 22 8.06 12.21 -9.36
N GLU A 23 9.23 11.61 -9.34
CA GLU A 23 10.13 11.55 -10.49
C GLU A 23 9.77 10.41 -11.45
N ILE A 24 9.30 9.29 -10.92
CA ILE A 24 9.03 8.07 -11.70
C ILE A 24 7.67 8.12 -12.39
N LEU A 25 6.62 8.59 -11.72
CA LEU A 25 5.25 8.56 -12.23
C LEU A 25 5.05 9.23 -13.59
N PRO A 26 5.72 10.36 -13.92
CA PRO A 26 5.61 10.97 -15.26
C PRO A 26 6.07 10.07 -16.40
N THR A 27 6.84 9.02 -16.11
CA THR A 27 7.36 8.07 -17.10
C THR A 27 6.47 6.84 -17.28
N LEU A 28 5.48 6.65 -16.41
CA LEU A 28 4.62 5.49 -16.42
C LEU A 28 3.39 5.68 -17.32
N PRO A 29 2.87 4.59 -17.91
CA PRO A 29 1.60 4.62 -18.63
C PRO A 29 0.43 4.82 -17.67
N LYS A 30 -0.74 5.16 -18.22
CA LYS A 30 -2.00 5.05 -17.49
C LYS A 30 -2.25 3.62 -17.05
N VAL A 31 -2.89 3.48 -15.89
CA VAL A 31 -3.22 2.18 -15.26
C VAL A 31 -4.72 2.11 -14.97
N ASP A 32 -5.23 0.89 -14.77
CA ASP A 32 -6.65 0.72 -14.46
C ASP A 32 -6.97 1.18 -13.04
N ALA A 33 -6.08 0.95 -12.10
CA ALA A 33 -6.28 1.37 -10.71
C ALA A 33 -5.01 1.87 -10.03
N VAL A 34 -5.14 2.94 -9.24
CA VAL A 34 -4.17 3.32 -8.20
C VAL A 34 -4.74 2.92 -6.85
N ILE A 35 -4.05 2.03 -6.15
CA ILE A 35 -4.43 1.56 -4.81
C ILE A 35 -3.23 1.78 -3.90
N THR A 36 -3.35 2.68 -2.94
CA THR A 36 -2.19 3.16 -2.20
C THR A 36 -2.49 3.47 -0.73
N ASP A 37 -1.45 3.46 0.08
CA ASP A 37 -1.43 3.77 1.51
C ASP A 37 -0.31 4.79 1.78
N PRO A 38 -0.49 6.06 1.37
CA PRO A 38 0.54 7.08 1.50
C PRO A 38 0.77 7.49 2.97
N PRO A 39 1.90 8.14 3.31
CA PRO A 39 2.14 8.68 4.65
C PRO A 39 1.01 9.60 5.10
N TYR A 40 0.54 9.47 6.36
CA TYR A 40 -0.61 10.22 6.87
C TYR A 40 -0.26 11.58 7.48
N GLY A 41 1.02 11.89 7.69
CA GLY A 41 1.47 13.10 8.36
C GLY A 41 1.11 13.15 9.85
N ILE A 42 0.96 11.99 10.49
CA ILE A 42 0.58 11.88 11.91
C ILE A 42 1.74 11.42 12.81
N SER A 43 2.95 11.35 12.25
CA SER A 43 4.17 10.92 12.94
C SER A 43 4.03 9.59 13.69
N PHE A 44 3.18 8.68 13.18
CA PHE A 44 2.96 7.38 13.83
C PHE A 44 4.22 6.52 13.80
N ALA A 45 4.99 6.58 12.73
CA ALA A 45 6.25 5.87 12.57
C ALA A 45 7.34 6.41 13.52
N ALA A 46 7.27 7.68 13.90
CA ALA A 46 8.17 8.32 14.86
C ALA A 46 7.90 7.93 16.32
N GLN A 47 6.77 7.22 16.60
CA GLN A 47 6.45 6.73 17.95
C GLN A 47 6.97 5.29 18.12
N PRO A 48 8.19 5.08 18.71
CA PRO A 48 8.73 3.75 18.84
C PRO A 48 7.84 2.91 19.78
N THR A 49 7.46 1.73 19.32
CA THR A 49 6.78 0.75 20.17
C THR A 49 7.69 0.33 21.33
N LYS A 50 7.11 -0.23 22.40
CA LYS A 50 7.91 -0.76 23.52
C LYS A 50 9.00 -1.74 23.06
N TRP A 51 8.72 -2.55 22.05
CA TRP A 51 9.63 -3.54 21.48
C TRP A 51 10.75 -2.91 20.64
N GLN A 52 10.45 -1.87 19.86
CA GLN A 52 11.46 -1.11 19.10
C GLN A 52 12.42 -0.38 20.04
N ARG A 53 11.89 0.22 21.13
CA ARG A 53 12.73 0.82 22.19
C ARG A 53 13.65 -0.20 22.86
N LEU A 54 13.15 -1.39 23.15
CA LEU A 54 13.96 -2.47 23.74
C LEU A 54 15.00 -3.03 22.78
N ALA A 55 14.75 -2.97 21.46
CA ALA A 55 15.68 -3.40 20.42
C ALA A 55 16.69 -2.31 20.01
N GLY A 56 16.64 -1.11 20.62
CA GLY A 56 17.54 0.01 20.27
C GLY A 56 17.34 0.55 18.85
N GLN A 57 16.14 0.35 18.27
CA GLN A 57 15.82 0.85 16.93
C GLN A 57 15.43 2.32 17.00
N SER A 58 15.97 3.12 16.08
CA SER A 58 15.60 4.53 15.94
C SER A 58 14.19 4.67 15.37
N PRO A 59 13.44 5.74 15.75
CA PRO A 59 12.20 6.08 15.11
C PRO A 59 12.39 6.31 13.60
N GLU A 60 11.40 5.97 12.79
CA GLU A 60 11.40 6.26 11.35
C GLU A 60 10.58 7.54 11.11
N GLU A 61 11.13 8.52 10.39
CA GLU A 61 10.55 9.86 10.23
C GLU A 61 9.78 10.04 8.91
N TRP A 62 9.45 8.96 8.19
CA TRP A 62 8.82 9.04 6.87
C TRP A 62 7.32 9.40 6.87
N ASP A 63 6.67 9.46 8.03
CA ASP A 63 5.23 9.76 8.17
C ASP A 63 4.99 11.16 8.79
N ASP A 64 5.93 12.09 8.63
CA ASP A 64 5.85 13.41 9.26
C ASP A 64 5.01 14.40 8.46
N GLU A 65 4.90 14.20 7.14
CA GLU A 65 4.17 15.09 6.25
C GLU A 65 3.22 14.32 5.32
N THR A 66 2.08 14.95 5.00
CA THR A 66 1.19 14.45 3.95
C THR A 66 1.75 14.79 2.57
N ILE A 67 1.46 13.94 1.59
CA ILE A 67 1.91 14.18 0.21
C ILE A 67 1.03 15.24 -0.44
N ALA A 68 1.54 16.47 -0.54
CA ALA A 68 0.82 17.61 -1.13
C ALA A 68 0.37 17.36 -2.58
N ARG A 69 1.14 16.56 -3.35
CA ARG A 69 0.87 16.22 -4.75
C ARG A 69 0.09 14.91 -4.94
N LEU A 70 -0.58 14.42 -3.90
CA LEU A 70 -1.39 13.20 -4.00
C LEU A 70 -2.40 13.22 -5.18
N PRO A 71 -3.10 14.33 -5.50
CA PRO A 71 -3.97 14.36 -6.67
C PRO A 71 -3.27 14.06 -8.00
N ASP A 72 -2.02 14.52 -8.18
CA ASP A 72 -1.22 14.25 -9.38
C ASP A 72 -0.89 12.75 -9.49
N LEU A 73 -0.54 12.12 -8.36
CA LEU A 73 -0.24 10.69 -8.28
C LEU A 73 -1.46 9.85 -8.65
N LEU A 74 -2.64 10.28 -8.22
CA LEU A 74 -3.89 9.58 -8.50
C LEU A 74 -4.36 9.77 -9.96
N ALA A 75 -3.83 10.76 -10.69
CA ALA A 75 -4.24 11.06 -12.06
C ALA A 75 -3.91 9.94 -13.08
N LEU A 76 -3.00 9.02 -12.74
CA LEU A 76 -2.65 7.89 -13.61
C LEU A 76 -3.70 6.78 -13.64
N GLY A 77 -4.49 6.60 -12.58
CA GLY A 77 -5.49 5.55 -12.48
C GLY A 77 -6.89 6.00 -12.85
N GLU A 78 -7.67 5.13 -13.49
CA GLU A 78 -9.10 5.29 -13.67
C GLU A 78 -9.82 5.12 -12.33
N THR A 79 -9.62 3.98 -11.66
CA THR A 79 -10.08 3.73 -10.30
C THR A 79 -9.02 4.13 -9.28
N LYS A 80 -9.45 4.74 -8.17
CA LYS A 80 -8.56 5.27 -7.15
C LYS A 80 -8.99 4.80 -5.76
N VAL A 81 -8.05 4.29 -4.98
CA VAL A 81 -8.24 3.93 -3.57
C VAL A 81 -7.08 4.50 -2.76
N VAL A 82 -7.39 5.28 -1.74
CA VAL A 82 -6.42 5.90 -0.85
C VAL A 82 -6.73 5.52 0.58
N TRP A 83 -5.97 4.58 1.14
CA TRP A 83 -6.02 4.28 2.58
C TRP A 83 -5.53 5.51 3.35
N GLY A 84 -6.15 5.80 4.48
CA GLY A 84 -5.90 7.07 5.17
C GLY A 84 -6.43 8.31 4.44
N GLY A 85 -7.32 8.13 3.44
CA GLY A 85 -7.87 9.24 2.67
C GLY A 85 -8.58 10.33 3.47
N ASN A 86 -8.92 10.05 4.73
CA ASN A 86 -9.46 11.02 5.69
C ASN A 86 -8.42 12.04 6.19
N TYR A 87 -7.12 11.81 5.96
CA TYR A 87 -6.04 12.75 6.28
C TYR A 87 -5.71 13.70 5.12
N TYR A 88 -6.36 13.54 3.96
CA TYR A 88 -6.10 14.27 2.74
C TYR A 88 -7.31 15.08 2.27
N ALA A 89 -7.06 16.21 1.62
CA ALA A 89 -8.10 17.02 0.96
C ALA A 89 -8.52 16.37 -0.37
N LEU A 90 -9.27 15.27 -0.30
CA LEU A 90 -9.80 14.55 -1.46
C LEU A 90 -11.25 14.99 -1.75
N PRO A 91 -11.71 14.89 -3.01
CA PRO A 91 -13.10 15.22 -3.37
C PRO A 91 -14.11 14.40 -2.56
N PRO A 92 -15.33 14.91 -2.34
CA PRO A 92 -16.40 14.12 -1.73
C PRO A 92 -16.64 12.81 -2.48
N SER A 93 -16.81 11.72 -1.73
CA SER A 93 -17.10 10.40 -2.29
C SER A 93 -18.13 9.66 -1.45
N ARG A 94 -18.98 8.85 -2.12
CA ARG A 94 -19.87 7.87 -1.50
C ARG A 94 -19.15 6.53 -1.27
N GLY A 95 -18.11 6.24 -2.05
CA GLY A 95 -17.45 4.95 -2.13
C GLY A 95 -16.36 4.75 -1.10
N TRP A 96 -16.62 4.90 0.17
CA TRP A 96 -15.65 4.63 1.22
C TRP A 96 -15.50 3.12 1.47
N LEU A 97 -14.25 2.68 1.69
CA LEU A 97 -13.94 1.37 2.25
C LEU A 97 -13.45 1.55 3.68
N SER A 98 -13.75 0.58 4.54
CA SER A 98 -13.28 0.62 5.92
C SER A 98 -12.79 -0.75 6.39
N TRP A 99 -11.71 -0.75 7.13
CA TRP A 99 -11.21 -1.91 7.85
C TRP A 99 -11.50 -1.72 9.33
N PHE A 100 -12.44 -2.53 9.85
CA PHE A 100 -12.75 -2.60 11.26
C PHE A 100 -11.88 -3.65 11.96
N LYS A 101 -11.27 -3.27 13.06
CA LYS A 101 -10.36 -4.04 13.89
C LYS A 101 -11.06 -4.39 15.22
N PRO A 102 -11.75 -5.53 15.33
CA PRO A 102 -12.57 -5.85 16.51
C PRO A 102 -11.74 -6.01 17.80
N ASP A 103 -10.46 -6.28 17.68
CA ASP A 103 -9.50 -6.49 18.77
C ASP A 103 -8.52 -5.31 18.97
N ALA A 104 -8.85 -4.12 18.43
CA ALA A 104 -8.03 -2.95 18.62
C ALA A 104 -8.04 -2.50 20.08
N PRO A 105 -6.86 -2.30 20.71
CA PRO A 105 -6.78 -1.75 22.04
C PRO A 105 -7.25 -0.28 22.05
N PRO A 106 -7.71 0.26 23.20
CA PRO A 106 -8.22 1.65 23.29
C PRO A 106 -7.23 2.73 22.80
N SER A 107 -5.94 2.44 22.81
CA SER A 107 -4.88 3.35 22.31
C SER A 107 -4.70 3.34 20.80
N MET A 108 -5.45 2.50 20.07
CA MET A 108 -5.35 2.34 18.61
C MET A 108 -6.71 2.60 17.96
N ALA A 109 -6.70 3.22 16.79
CA ALA A 109 -7.93 3.37 16.00
C ALA A 109 -8.53 2.00 15.66
N SER A 110 -9.79 1.78 16.02
CA SER A 110 -10.53 0.56 15.73
C SER A 110 -10.99 0.48 14.26
N LEU A 111 -10.89 1.60 13.53
CA LEU A 111 -11.34 1.73 12.15
C LEU A 111 -10.28 2.45 11.33
N GLU A 112 -9.92 1.89 10.18
CA GLU A 112 -9.18 2.59 9.15
C GLU A 112 -10.06 2.81 7.92
N LEU A 113 -9.90 3.96 7.26
CA LEU A 113 -10.73 4.39 6.15
C LEU A 113 -9.91 4.48 4.87
N ALA A 114 -10.51 4.05 3.77
CA ALA A 114 -9.98 4.33 2.43
C ALA A 114 -11.01 5.11 1.61
N TRP A 115 -10.57 6.25 1.09
CA TRP A 115 -11.33 7.01 0.12
C TRP A 115 -11.27 6.30 -1.25
N THR A 116 -12.38 6.31 -1.99
CA THR A 116 -12.36 5.88 -3.39
C THR A 116 -13.11 6.88 -4.26
N ASN A 117 -12.83 6.90 -5.56
CA ASN A 117 -13.62 7.67 -6.53
C ASN A 117 -14.85 6.91 -7.06
N LEU A 118 -15.19 5.78 -6.46
CA LEU A 118 -16.31 4.95 -6.89
C LEU A 118 -17.66 5.53 -6.43
N ASP A 119 -18.62 5.65 -7.32
CA ASP A 119 -20.00 6.03 -6.98
C ASP A 119 -20.81 4.82 -6.54
N ARG A 120 -20.64 4.43 -5.28
CA ARG A 120 -21.36 3.32 -4.66
C ARG A 120 -21.45 3.49 -3.14
N ASN A 121 -22.24 2.64 -2.47
CA ASN A 121 -22.32 2.64 -1.01
C ASN A 121 -21.01 2.20 -0.39
N ALA A 122 -20.67 2.79 0.76
CA ALA A 122 -19.52 2.39 1.57
C ALA A 122 -19.55 0.88 1.92
N ARG A 123 -18.39 0.28 2.06
CA ARG A 123 -18.20 -1.13 2.42
C ARG A 123 -17.24 -1.27 3.58
N GLN A 124 -17.45 -2.30 4.40
CA GLN A 124 -16.61 -2.61 5.54
C GLN A 124 -16.12 -4.05 5.50
N LEU A 125 -14.85 -4.24 5.85
CA LEU A 125 -14.25 -5.52 6.21
C LEU A 125 -13.98 -5.54 7.70
N SER A 126 -14.38 -6.62 8.39
CA SER A 126 -13.93 -6.91 9.76
C SER A 126 -12.75 -7.89 9.71
N HIS A 127 -11.61 -7.48 10.25
CA HIS A 127 -10.41 -8.33 10.31
C HIS A 127 -9.55 -7.93 11.51
N SER A 128 -9.22 -8.91 12.38
CA SER A 128 -8.51 -8.67 13.64
C SER A 128 -7.02 -8.36 13.42
N ILE A 129 -6.45 -7.54 14.32
CA ILE A 129 -5.01 -7.25 14.32
C ILE A 129 -4.22 -8.51 14.65
N SER A 130 -4.71 -9.31 15.60
CA SER A 130 -4.05 -10.54 16.02
C SER A 130 -3.88 -11.54 14.88
N ALA A 131 -4.83 -11.62 13.96
CA ALA A 131 -4.72 -12.47 12.76
C ALA A 131 -3.60 -12.02 11.80
N THR A 132 -3.17 -10.76 11.88
CA THR A 132 -2.12 -10.20 11.00
C THR A 132 -0.72 -10.27 11.57
N ASN A 133 -0.58 -10.54 12.87
CA ASN A 133 0.73 -10.51 13.54
C ASN A 133 1.73 -11.53 12.95
N GLY A 134 1.26 -12.65 12.43
CA GLY A 134 2.09 -13.65 11.74
C GLY A 134 2.55 -13.24 10.32
N GLU A 135 1.94 -12.21 9.73
CA GLU A 135 2.25 -11.73 8.38
C GLU A 135 3.25 -10.56 8.37
N ARG A 136 3.57 -9.99 9.54
CA ARG A 136 4.42 -8.81 9.65
C ARG A 136 5.88 -9.14 9.35
N VAL A 137 6.47 -8.37 8.44
CA VAL A 137 7.87 -8.51 8.01
C VAL A 137 8.74 -7.32 8.45
N GLY A 138 8.38 -6.69 9.58
CA GLY A 138 9.18 -5.58 10.15
C GLY A 138 8.79 -4.18 9.64
N HIS A 139 7.80 -4.05 8.77
CA HIS A 139 7.24 -2.73 8.41
C HIS A 139 6.20 -2.31 9.48
N PRO A 140 6.34 -1.14 10.12
CA PRO A 140 5.53 -0.76 11.29
C PRO A 140 4.04 -0.61 10.98
N THR A 141 3.70 -0.14 9.78
CA THR A 141 2.31 0.14 9.33
C THR A 141 1.85 -0.78 8.21
N GLN A 142 2.46 -1.97 8.08
CA GLN A 142 2.08 -2.93 7.03
C GLN A 142 0.57 -3.23 7.07
N LYS A 143 -0.13 -2.98 5.95
CA LYS A 143 -1.52 -3.41 5.78
C LYS A 143 -1.60 -4.95 5.69
N PRO A 144 -2.61 -5.57 6.31
CA PRO A 144 -2.83 -7.01 6.18
C PRO A 144 -3.10 -7.42 4.73
N LEU A 145 -2.56 -8.57 4.32
CA LEU A 145 -2.79 -9.10 2.97
C LEU A 145 -4.29 -9.27 2.66
N ARG A 146 -5.07 -9.78 3.62
CA ARG A 146 -6.52 -9.94 3.49
C ARG A 146 -7.24 -8.61 3.21
N VAL A 147 -6.79 -7.52 3.82
CA VAL A 147 -7.37 -6.19 3.58
C VAL A 147 -7.09 -5.74 2.15
N MET A 148 -5.87 -5.95 1.63
CA MET A 148 -5.51 -5.56 0.26
C MET A 148 -6.18 -6.45 -0.79
N VAL A 149 -6.29 -7.75 -0.58
CA VAL A 149 -7.06 -8.68 -1.44
C VAL A 149 -8.52 -8.23 -1.51
N TRP A 150 -9.13 -7.96 -0.35
CA TRP A 150 -10.51 -7.45 -0.30
C TRP A 150 -10.64 -6.09 -0.99
N THR A 151 -9.68 -5.18 -0.84
CA THR A 151 -9.68 -3.89 -1.53
C THR A 151 -9.70 -4.07 -3.05
N LEU A 152 -8.87 -4.95 -3.58
CA LEU A 152 -8.83 -5.30 -4.99
C LEU A 152 -10.17 -5.88 -5.50
N ASP A 153 -10.82 -6.71 -4.70
CA ASP A 153 -12.17 -7.24 -5.03
C ASP A 153 -13.23 -6.12 -5.06
N GLN A 154 -13.06 -5.07 -4.24
CA GLN A 154 -14.01 -3.97 -4.19
C GLN A 154 -13.90 -3.03 -5.41
N VAL A 155 -12.78 -2.93 -6.06
CA VAL A 155 -12.57 -2.03 -7.22
C VAL A 155 -12.81 -2.69 -8.58
N GLY A 156 -13.45 -3.85 -8.58
CA GLY A 156 -13.67 -4.63 -9.78
C GLY A 156 -12.48 -5.55 -10.06
N ARG A 157 -12.10 -5.66 -11.33
CA ARG A 157 -10.98 -6.53 -11.71
C ARG A 157 -9.96 -5.75 -12.56
N PRO A 158 -9.26 -4.76 -11.97
CA PRO A 158 -8.25 -4.01 -12.70
C PRO A 158 -7.16 -4.97 -13.20
N ASN A 159 -6.73 -4.80 -14.44
CA ASN A 159 -5.64 -5.60 -15.00
C ASN A 159 -4.28 -5.10 -14.51
N ILE A 160 -4.10 -3.77 -14.46
CA ILE A 160 -2.86 -3.12 -14.01
C ILE A 160 -3.15 -2.26 -12.79
N VAL A 161 -2.47 -2.54 -11.70
CA VAL A 161 -2.56 -1.81 -10.43
C VAL A 161 -1.25 -1.10 -10.15
N LEU A 162 -1.32 0.18 -9.77
CA LEU A 162 -0.19 0.99 -9.34
C LEU A 162 -0.31 1.29 -7.84
N ASP A 163 0.80 1.11 -7.12
CA ASP A 163 0.98 1.59 -5.76
C ASP A 163 2.26 2.44 -5.68
N PRO A 164 2.14 3.78 -5.65
CA PRO A 164 3.29 4.68 -5.56
C PRO A 164 3.97 4.72 -4.19
N PHE A 165 3.41 4.03 -3.18
CA PHE A 165 3.96 3.91 -1.82
C PHE A 165 3.87 2.46 -1.35
N MET A 166 4.48 1.54 -2.12
CA MET A 166 4.25 0.10 -1.92
C MET A 166 4.77 -0.46 -0.59
N GLY A 167 5.67 0.24 0.10
CA GLY A 167 6.27 -0.21 1.34
C GLY A 167 6.85 -1.62 1.21
N SER A 168 6.44 -2.52 2.11
CA SER A 168 6.82 -3.93 2.06
C SER A 168 6.08 -4.77 0.99
N GLY A 169 5.36 -4.15 0.05
CA GLY A 169 4.79 -4.79 -1.14
C GLY A 169 3.50 -5.58 -0.95
N THR A 170 2.69 -5.30 0.09
CA THR A 170 1.46 -6.08 0.35
C THR A 170 0.45 -5.99 -0.79
N THR A 171 0.30 -4.81 -1.43
CA THR A 171 -0.54 -4.63 -2.63
C THR A 171 -0.04 -5.51 -3.77
N GLY A 172 1.28 -5.57 -3.98
CA GLY A 172 1.89 -6.41 -5.02
C GLY A 172 1.70 -7.91 -4.78
N VAL A 173 1.82 -8.37 -3.52
CA VAL A 173 1.51 -9.75 -3.13
C VAL A 173 0.05 -10.08 -3.43
N ALA A 174 -0.89 -9.20 -3.08
CA ALA A 174 -2.30 -9.38 -3.38
C ALA A 174 -2.56 -9.44 -4.90
N CYS A 175 -1.89 -8.58 -5.68
CA CYS A 175 -1.96 -8.61 -7.14
C CYS A 175 -1.45 -9.93 -7.72
N ALA A 176 -0.30 -10.43 -7.23
CA ALA A 176 0.25 -11.72 -7.66
C ALA A 176 -0.72 -12.89 -7.40
N GLN A 177 -1.35 -12.92 -6.22
CA GLN A 177 -2.35 -13.95 -5.88
C GLN A 177 -3.60 -13.89 -6.76
N LEU A 178 -4.00 -12.69 -7.20
CA LEU A 178 -5.18 -12.48 -8.02
C LEU A 178 -4.89 -12.46 -9.53
N GLY A 179 -3.65 -12.72 -9.95
CA GLY A 179 -3.24 -12.68 -11.36
C GLY A 179 -3.37 -11.30 -11.99
N ARG A 180 -3.02 -10.22 -11.26
CA ARG A 180 -3.02 -8.83 -11.72
C ARG A 180 -1.60 -8.36 -11.97
N LYS A 181 -1.41 -7.52 -12.99
CA LYS A 181 -0.15 -6.80 -13.19
C LYS A 181 0.00 -5.73 -12.12
N PHE A 182 1.21 -5.55 -11.65
CA PHE A 182 1.51 -4.61 -10.58
C PHE A 182 2.66 -3.69 -10.95
N ILE A 183 2.52 -2.42 -10.62
CA ILE A 183 3.60 -1.43 -10.63
C ILE A 183 3.72 -0.89 -9.22
N GLY A 184 4.89 -1.05 -8.60
CA GLY A 184 5.17 -0.57 -7.25
C GLY A 184 6.33 0.40 -7.24
N ILE A 185 6.24 1.47 -6.42
CA ILE A 185 7.33 2.40 -6.20
C ILE A 185 7.60 2.46 -4.70
N GLU A 186 8.87 2.45 -4.31
CA GLU A 186 9.33 2.59 -2.93
C GLU A 186 10.62 3.41 -2.90
N ILE A 187 10.71 4.34 -1.96
CA ILE A 187 11.87 5.22 -1.83
C ILE A 187 12.96 4.61 -0.95
N GLU A 188 12.56 3.79 0.04
CA GLU A 188 13.44 3.19 1.03
C GLU A 188 14.00 1.84 0.55
N PRO A 189 15.33 1.69 0.35
CA PRO A 189 15.93 0.46 -0.17
C PRO A 189 15.56 -0.79 0.64
N LYS A 190 15.51 -0.67 1.97
CA LYS A 190 15.16 -1.77 2.88
C LYS A 190 13.77 -2.33 2.59
N TYR A 191 12.76 -1.47 2.42
CA TYR A 191 11.39 -1.91 2.15
C TYR A 191 11.23 -2.38 0.72
N PHE A 192 11.95 -1.78 -0.22
CA PHE A 192 12.01 -2.24 -1.60
C PHE A 192 12.51 -3.70 -1.69
N ASP A 193 13.62 -4.04 -0.98
CA ASP A 193 14.16 -5.40 -0.97
C ASP A 193 13.17 -6.41 -0.36
N ILE A 194 12.50 -6.04 0.74
CA ILE A 194 11.44 -6.84 1.35
C ILE A 194 10.28 -7.05 0.38
N ALA A 195 9.87 -6.01 -0.35
CA ALA A 195 8.79 -6.10 -1.34
C ALA A 195 9.16 -7.05 -2.48
N CYS A 196 10.38 -6.97 -3.01
CA CYS A 196 10.88 -7.87 -4.05
C CYS A 196 10.80 -9.33 -3.60
N GLU A 197 11.31 -9.65 -2.41
CA GLU A 197 11.28 -11.01 -1.87
C GLU A 197 9.86 -11.54 -1.67
N ARG A 198 8.98 -10.73 -1.08
CA ARG A 198 7.59 -11.14 -0.81
C ARG A 198 6.79 -11.37 -2.09
N ILE A 199 6.95 -10.50 -3.07
CA ILE A 199 6.25 -10.62 -4.36
C ILE A 199 6.78 -11.84 -5.14
N ASP A 200 8.10 -12.08 -5.14
CA ASP A 200 8.68 -13.29 -5.77
C ASP A 200 8.15 -14.56 -5.13
N ASN A 201 8.11 -14.61 -3.79
CA ASN A 201 7.54 -15.74 -3.06
C ASN A 201 6.06 -15.97 -3.40
N ALA A 202 5.27 -14.90 -3.56
CA ALA A 202 3.86 -15.00 -3.95
C ALA A 202 3.69 -15.61 -5.37
N TYR A 203 4.51 -15.19 -6.34
CA TYR A 203 4.51 -15.79 -7.68
C TYR A 203 4.96 -17.25 -7.69
N ARG A 204 5.97 -17.62 -6.88
CA ARG A 204 6.41 -19.01 -6.74
C ARG A 204 5.28 -19.89 -6.17
N GLN A 205 4.59 -19.43 -5.12
CA GLN A 205 3.46 -20.15 -4.55
C GLN A 205 2.32 -20.31 -5.55
N ALA A 206 1.93 -19.27 -6.28
CA ALA A 206 0.88 -19.35 -7.29
C ALA A 206 1.18 -20.40 -8.38
N ARG A 207 2.45 -20.52 -8.81
CA ARG A 207 2.88 -21.53 -9.81
C ARG A 207 2.85 -22.97 -9.28
N MET A 208 2.94 -23.19 -7.96
CA MET A 208 2.90 -24.53 -7.38
C MET A 208 1.48 -25.10 -7.34
N PHE A 209 0.46 -24.26 -7.47
CA PHE A 209 -0.96 -24.66 -7.40
C PHE A 209 -1.71 -24.46 -8.73
N ALA A 210 -1.05 -24.01 -9.79
CA ALA A 210 -1.58 -23.86 -11.14
C ALA A 210 -1.31 -25.12 -11.99
#